data_dfecb59e8690f48a1db44da0bd8530ae
#
_entry.id   dfecb59e8690f48a1db44da0bd8530ae
#
_cell.length_a   1.000
_cell.length_b   1.000
_cell.length_c   1.000
_cell.angle_alpha   90.00
_cell.angle_beta   90.00
_cell.angle_gamma   90.00
#
_symmetry.space_group_name_H-M   'P 1'
#
loop_
_entity.id
_entity.type
_entity.pdbx_description
1 polymer ?
#
loop_
_entity_poly.entity_id
_entity_poly.type
_entity_poly.pdbx_seq_one_letter_code
_entity_poly.pdbx_strand_id
1 'polypeptide(L)'
;VKDAPGIMVSKAEWCAAKRDHLRYLPHQWKHVAINTYPWNTKIGPWDAGFDVYGDGSVVTVALPGHSYGLTATIIRSSNISSSDPARWVPNASGNSVHDGREFILLTSDAGYGRPSLEEDLRPGVVIKAGWARRSLDWIRQVSKDPRCLRIIASHDPEIIPETIQL
;
A
#
# COMPACT_ATOMS: atom_id res chain seq x y z
N VAL A 1 -14.17 -6.75 -13.20
CA VAL A 1 -14.80 -5.93 -12.15
C VAL A 1 -16.31 -6.16 -12.10
N LYS A 2 -16.98 -6.44 -13.23
CA LYS A 2 -18.45 -6.66 -13.26
C LYS A 2 -18.91 -7.86 -12.43
N ASP A 3 -18.06 -8.84 -12.25
CA ASP A 3 -18.38 -10.09 -11.54
C ASP A 3 -17.88 -10.10 -10.08
N ALA A 4 -17.27 -8.99 -9.62
CA ALA A 4 -16.85 -8.89 -8.24
C ALA A 4 -18.05 -8.67 -7.32
N PRO A 5 -18.18 -9.41 -6.22
CA PRO A 5 -19.30 -9.25 -5.27
C PRO A 5 -19.30 -7.88 -4.58
N GLY A 6 -18.20 -7.16 -4.65
CA GLY A 6 -18.02 -5.81 -4.14
C GLY A 6 -16.57 -5.35 -4.22
N ILE A 7 -16.37 -4.06 -4.09
CA ILE A 7 -15.05 -3.45 -4.01
C ILE A 7 -14.91 -2.81 -2.63
N MET A 8 -13.78 -3.07 -1.98
CA MET A 8 -13.43 -2.42 -0.71
C MET A 8 -12.45 -1.28 -0.96
N VAL A 9 -12.76 -0.10 -0.43
CA VAL A 9 -11.90 1.08 -0.53
C VAL A 9 -11.75 1.76 0.83
N SER A 10 -10.68 2.52 1.03
CA SER A 10 -10.57 3.32 2.24
C SER A 10 -11.68 4.37 2.30
N LYS A 11 -12.14 4.69 3.50
CA LYS A 11 -13.15 5.74 3.70
C LYS A 11 -12.71 7.09 3.12
N ALA A 12 -11.40 7.40 3.19
CA ALA A 12 -10.84 8.63 2.64
C ALA A 12 -10.99 8.70 1.11
N GLU A 13 -10.67 7.61 0.41
CA GLU A 13 -10.81 7.52 -1.04
C GLU A 13 -12.29 7.61 -1.46
N TRP A 14 -13.17 6.91 -0.76
CA TRP A 14 -14.60 6.96 -1.05
C TRP A 14 -15.19 8.37 -0.86
N CYS A 15 -14.76 9.06 0.20
CA CYS A 15 -15.19 10.44 0.42
C CYS A 15 -14.68 11.39 -0.68
N ALA A 16 -13.46 11.18 -1.18
CA ALA A 16 -12.90 11.95 -2.28
C ALA A 16 -13.65 11.66 -3.59
N ALA A 17 -13.88 10.39 -3.91
CA ALA A 17 -14.58 9.98 -5.13
C ALA A 17 -15.99 10.57 -5.23
N LYS A 18 -16.69 10.71 -4.11
CA LYS A 18 -18.03 11.34 -4.08
C LYS A 18 -18.04 12.86 -4.23
N ARG A 19 -16.88 13.52 -4.05
CA ARG A 19 -16.77 14.99 -4.12
C ARG A 19 -16.16 15.48 -5.41
N ASP A 20 -15.19 14.75 -5.94
CA ASP A 20 -14.41 15.14 -7.11
C ASP A 20 -14.77 14.26 -8.32
N HIS A 21 -15.85 14.63 -8.99
CA HIS A 21 -16.34 13.90 -10.15
C HIS A 21 -15.50 14.14 -11.42
N LEU A 22 -14.57 15.09 -11.42
CA LEU A 22 -13.63 15.28 -12.54
C LEU A 22 -12.50 14.27 -12.48
N ARG A 23 -12.04 13.95 -11.27
CA ARG A 23 -11.01 12.94 -11.05
C ARG A 23 -11.56 11.52 -10.99
N TYR A 24 -12.72 11.36 -10.35
CA TYR A 24 -13.39 10.08 -10.14
C TYR A 24 -14.69 10.05 -10.94
N LEU A 25 -14.62 9.48 -12.14
CA LEU A 25 -15.76 9.47 -13.06
C LEU A 25 -16.87 8.51 -12.57
N PRO A 26 -18.05 8.99 -12.13
CA PRO A 26 -19.07 8.14 -11.50
C PRO A 26 -19.55 6.99 -12.38
N HIS A 27 -19.52 7.16 -13.70
CA HIS A 27 -19.95 6.11 -14.63
C HIS A 27 -19.09 4.85 -14.59
N GLN A 28 -17.84 4.95 -14.08
CA GLN A 28 -16.93 3.82 -13.98
C GLN A 28 -17.25 2.90 -12.79
N TRP A 29 -17.87 3.43 -11.73
CA TRP A 29 -18.08 2.69 -10.49
C TRP A 29 -19.53 2.66 -9.98
N LYS A 30 -20.47 3.43 -10.58
CA LYS A 30 -21.88 3.49 -10.14
C LYS A 30 -22.63 2.16 -10.18
N HIS A 31 -22.11 1.17 -10.91
CA HIS A 31 -22.69 -0.16 -11.04
C HIS A 31 -22.05 -1.21 -10.14
N VAL A 32 -21.13 -0.81 -9.28
CA VAL A 32 -20.39 -1.70 -8.40
C VAL A 32 -20.76 -1.41 -6.96
N ALA A 33 -20.94 -2.45 -6.17
CA ALA A 33 -21.11 -2.31 -4.72
C ALA A 33 -19.77 -1.86 -4.10
N ILE A 34 -19.74 -0.63 -3.57
CA ILE A 34 -18.56 -0.07 -2.91
C ILE A 34 -18.75 -0.16 -1.40
N ASN A 35 -17.86 -0.90 -0.76
CA ASN A 35 -17.77 -1.01 0.69
C ASN A 35 -16.56 -0.23 1.19
N THR A 36 -16.66 0.39 2.35
CA THR A 36 -15.53 1.08 2.97
C THR A 36 -15.03 0.33 4.18
N TYR A 37 -13.72 0.35 4.39
CA TYR A 37 -13.09 -0.18 5.61
C TYR A 37 -12.51 0.93 6.48
N PRO A 38 -12.57 0.79 7.82
CA PRO A 38 -11.85 1.64 8.75
C PRO A 38 -10.38 1.20 8.85
N TRP A 39 -9.51 2.09 9.30
CA TRP A 39 -8.17 1.69 9.73
C TRP A 39 -8.27 0.92 11.06
N ASN A 40 -7.69 -0.27 11.12
CA ASN A 40 -7.72 -1.14 12.29
C ASN A 40 -6.31 -1.50 12.82
N THR A 41 -5.26 -1.06 12.13
CA THR A 41 -3.88 -1.28 12.56
C THR A 41 -3.03 -0.02 12.36
N LYS A 42 -2.00 0.14 13.22
CA LYS A 42 -1.04 1.23 13.12
C LYS A 42 0.17 0.77 12.32
N ILE A 43 0.28 1.25 11.10
CA ILE A 43 1.36 0.89 10.19
C ILE A 43 1.58 2.02 9.18
N GLY A 44 2.80 2.09 8.66
CA GLY A 44 3.15 3.03 7.59
C GLY A 44 3.36 4.46 8.09
N PRO A 45 3.61 5.39 7.15
CA PRO A 45 4.01 6.74 7.50
C PRO A 45 2.89 7.60 8.10
N TRP A 46 1.66 7.09 8.10
CA TRP A 46 0.47 7.80 8.58
C TRP A 46 -0.21 7.08 9.76
N ASP A 47 0.44 6.06 10.35
CA ASP A 47 -0.14 5.22 11.42
C ASP A 47 -1.53 4.67 11.08
N ALA A 48 -1.74 4.37 9.80
CA ALA A 48 -3.04 3.98 9.28
C ALA A 48 -2.90 2.80 8.31
N GLY A 49 -3.46 1.67 8.68
CA GLY A 49 -3.54 0.46 7.88
C GLY A 49 -4.82 -0.32 8.15
N PHE A 50 -5.12 -1.24 7.26
CA PHE A 50 -6.22 -2.17 7.41
C PHE A 50 -5.72 -3.59 7.19
N ASP A 51 -5.75 -4.38 8.25
CA ASP A 51 -5.49 -5.81 8.22
C ASP A 51 -6.74 -6.52 7.71
N VAL A 52 -6.63 -7.08 6.50
CA VAL A 52 -7.78 -7.59 5.74
C VAL A 52 -8.38 -8.82 6.39
N TYR A 53 -7.54 -9.70 6.92
CA TYR A 53 -7.95 -10.99 7.51
C TYR A 53 -7.80 -11.03 9.03
N GLY A 54 -7.18 -10.02 9.64
CA GLY A 54 -6.94 -9.97 11.09
C GLY A 54 -5.76 -10.81 11.57
N ASP A 55 -4.99 -11.40 10.64
CA ASP A 55 -3.82 -12.26 10.91
C ASP A 55 -2.50 -11.63 10.43
N GLY A 56 -2.57 -10.41 9.91
CA GLY A 56 -1.44 -9.69 9.36
C GLY A 56 -0.91 -10.21 8.02
N SER A 57 -1.53 -11.22 7.42
CA SER A 57 -1.07 -11.79 6.13
C SER A 57 -1.21 -10.80 4.98
N VAL A 58 -2.31 -10.06 4.95
CA VAL A 58 -2.58 -9.03 3.95
C VAL A 58 -2.97 -7.73 4.64
N VAL A 59 -2.13 -6.72 4.51
CA VAL A 59 -2.36 -5.42 5.15
C VAL A 59 -2.29 -4.29 4.13
N THR A 60 -3.35 -3.49 4.03
CA THR A 60 -3.28 -2.24 3.26
C THR A 60 -2.75 -1.12 4.14
N VAL A 61 -1.86 -0.30 3.59
CA VAL A 61 -1.18 0.80 4.28
C VAL A 61 -1.54 2.12 3.61
N ALA A 62 -1.97 3.11 4.38
CA ALA A 62 -2.32 4.42 3.86
C ALA A 62 -1.06 5.13 3.30
N LEU A 63 -1.10 5.47 2.01
CA LEU A 63 -0.05 6.23 1.32
C LEU A 63 -0.64 7.40 0.50
N PRO A 64 -1.37 8.32 1.14
CA PRO A 64 -2.00 9.43 0.44
C PRO A 64 -0.96 10.33 -0.24
N GLY A 65 -1.40 10.99 -1.32
CA GLY A 65 -0.57 11.90 -2.10
C GLY A 65 -0.95 11.92 -3.56
N HIS A 66 -0.93 10.79 -4.23
CA HIS A 66 -1.53 10.63 -5.57
C HIS A 66 -3.05 10.80 -5.49
N SER A 67 -3.70 10.11 -4.57
CA SER A 67 -5.08 10.34 -4.16
C SER A 67 -5.19 10.49 -2.64
N TYR A 68 -6.39 10.83 -2.12
CA TYR A 68 -6.59 11.02 -0.68
C TYR A 68 -6.54 9.72 0.11
N GLY A 69 -6.96 8.64 -0.48
CA GLY A 69 -7.04 7.35 0.17
C GLY A 69 -6.20 6.26 -0.51
N LEU A 70 -5.19 6.66 -1.29
CA LEU A 70 -4.26 5.72 -1.89
C LEU A 70 -3.67 4.79 -0.82
N THR A 71 -3.54 3.53 -1.17
CA THR A 71 -2.94 2.51 -0.30
C THR A 71 -1.89 1.71 -1.05
N ALA A 72 -0.87 1.26 -0.33
CA ALA A 72 -0.07 0.10 -0.71
C ALA A 72 -0.64 -1.16 -0.06
N THR A 73 -0.23 -2.33 -0.56
CA THR A 73 -0.61 -3.61 0.04
C THR A 73 0.65 -4.40 0.37
N ILE A 74 0.76 -4.83 1.62
CA ILE A 74 1.77 -5.78 2.10
C ILE A 74 1.13 -7.17 2.06
N ILE A 75 1.81 -8.13 1.46
CA ILE A 75 1.45 -9.54 1.49
C ILE A 75 2.61 -10.28 2.14
N ARG A 76 2.36 -10.99 3.23
CA ARG A 76 3.38 -11.68 4.03
C ARG A 76 3.32 -13.17 3.84
N SER A 77 4.48 -13.82 4.01
CA SER A 77 4.57 -15.27 4.04
C SER A 77 3.70 -15.87 5.15
N SER A 78 3.24 -17.10 4.95
CA SER A 78 2.56 -17.88 5.99
C SER A 78 3.55 -18.43 7.03
N ASN A 79 4.83 -18.51 6.68
CA ASN A 79 5.86 -19.09 7.51
C ASN A 79 6.51 -18.01 8.39
N ILE A 80 6.34 -18.12 9.69
CA ILE A 80 7.19 -17.43 10.65
C ILE A 80 8.49 -18.22 10.70
N SER A 81 9.61 -17.63 10.25
CA SER A 81 10.91 -18.26 10.44
C SER A 81 11.15 -18.48 11.93
N SER A 82 11.19 -19.74 12.33
CA SER A 82 11.30 -20.17 13.73
C SER A 82 12.66 -19.86 14.38
N SER A 83 13.58 -19.26 13.63
CA SER A 83 14.94 -18.93 14.10
C SER A 83 15.07 -17.54 14.71
N ASP A 84 14.03 -16.71 14.60
CA ASP A 84 14.04 -15.40 15.26
C ASP A 84 12.67 -15.24 15.96
N PRO A 85 12.63 -15.27 17.32
CA PRO A 85 11.39 -14.98 18.00
C PRO A 85 10.97 -13.60 17.52
N ALA A 86 9.84 -13.53 16.86
CA ALA A 86 9.26 -12.34 16.27
C ALA A 86 9.23 -11.20 17.30
N ARG A 87 10.37 -10.61 17.53
CA ARG A 87 10.49 -9.43 18.34
C ARG A 87 10.04 -8.29 17.44
N TRP A 88 8.79 -7.94 17.60
CA TRP A 88 8.28 -6.67 17.15
C TRP A 88 9.25 -5.61 17.70
N VAL A 89 10.18 -5.18 16.86
CA VAL A 89 11.10 -4.09 17.20
C VAL A 89 10.49 -2.85 16.60
N PRO A 90 9.85 -1.99 17.40
CA PRO A 90 9.49 -0.66 16.91
C PRO A 90 10.81 -0.04 16.42
N ASN A 91 10.85 0.39 15.16
CA ASN A 91 11.91 1.34 14.80
C ASN A 91 11.73 2.60 15.66
N ALA A 92 12.75 3.45 15.75
CA ALA A 92 12.75 4.65 16.60
C ALA A 92 11.56 5.61 16.33
N SER A 93 10.76 5.37 15.28
CA SER A 93 9.53 6.10 14.93
C SER A 93 8.23 5.31 15.19
N GLY A 94 8.27 4.12 15.78
CA GLY A 94 7.06 3.35 16.12
C GLY A 94 6.36 2.66 14.94
N ASN A 95 6.85 2.79 13.72
CA ASN A 95 6.18 2.37 12.48
C ASN A 95 6.76 1.07 11.91
N SER A 96 6.70 -0.02 12.67
CA SER A 96 7.23 -1.29 12.22
C SER A 96 6.30 -1.96 11.18
N VAL A 97 6.83 -2.25 10.01
CA VAL A 97 6.23 -3.13 9.00
C VAL A 97 6.36 -4.61 9.44
N HIS A 98 7.07 -4.89 10.53
CA HIS A 98 7.71 -6.16 10.80
C HIS A 98 7.00 -6.95 11.89
N ASP A 99 6.59 -8.15 11.52
CA ASP A 99 6.25 -9.24 12.43
C ASP A 99 7.22 -10.46 12.27
N GLY A 100 8.37 -10.24 11.62
CA GLY A 100 9.38 -11.26 11.38
C GLY A 100 9.23 -12.03 10.06
N ARG A 101 8.09 -11.91 9.38
CA ARG A 101 7.79 -12.60 8.11
C ARG A 101 8.41 -11.89 6.92
N GLU A 102 8.79 -12.67 5.91
CA GLU A 102 9.08 -12.15 4.58
C GLU A 102 7.81 -11.60 3.94
N PHE A 103 7.96 -10.62 3.08
CA PHE A 103 6.81 -9.97 2.45
C PHE A 103 7.13 -9.38 1.08
N ILE A 104 6.09 -9.15 0.31
CA ILE A 104 6.10 -8.29 -0.88
C ILE A 104 5.27 -7.04 -0.63
N LEU A 105 5.65 -5.95 -1.30
CA LEU A 105 4.95 -4.67 -1.22
C LEU A 105 4.44 -4.26 -2.60
N LEU A 106 3.12 -4.15 -2.74
CA LEU A 106 2.46 -3.58 -3.91
C LEU A 106 2.25 -2.09 -3.64
N THR A 107 2.94 -1.20 -4.35
CA THR A 107 2.94 0.24 -4.02
C THR A 107 1.80 1.03 -4.62
N SER A 108 1.01 0.42 -5.52
CA SER A 108 0.01 1.16 -6.29
C SER A 108 0.66 2.40 -6.96
N ASP A 109 -0.01 3.53 -6.99
CA ASP A 109 0.48 4.76 -7.62
C ASP A 109 1.27 5.68 -6.67
N ALA A 110 1.74 5.16 -5.53
CA ALA A 110 2.63 5.91 -4.65
C ALA A 110 4.04 6.09 -5.24
N GLY A 111 4.45 5.16 -6.14
CA GLY A 111 5.62 5.26 -6.98
C GLY A 111 5.37 4.48 -8.27
N TYR A 112 5.68 5.09 -9.42
CA TYR A 112 5.31 4.50 -10.71
C TYR A 112 6.23 3.38 -11.19
N GLY A 113 7.42 3.26 -10.64
CA GLY A 113 8.40 2.25 -11.02
C GLY A 113 9.73 2.46 -10.32
N ARG A 114 10.73 1.64 -10.70
CA ARG A 114 12.07 1.67 -10.12
C ARG A 114 12.72 3.07 -10.05
N PRO A 115 12.64 3.94 -11.08
CA PRO A 115 13.22 5.27 -10.99
C PRO A 115 12.64 6.12 -9.85
N SER A 116 11.37 5.93 -9.48
CA SER A 116 10.78 6.64 -8.32
C SER A 116 11.40 6.21 -7.00
N LEU A 117 11.95 5.00 -6.93
CA LEU A 117 12.59 4.45 -5.73
C LEU A 117 14.08 4.80 -5.64
N GLU A 118 14.78 4.76 -6.77
CA GLU A 118 16.25 4.92 -6.87
C GLU A 118 16.66 6.38 -7.09
N GLU A 119 15.87 7.14 -7.85
CA GLU A 119 16.14 8.54 -8.17
C GLU A 119 15.08 9.41 -7.49
N ASP A 120 15.32 10.51 -6.89
CA ASP A 120 14.34 11.35 -6.17
C ASP A 120 13.18 11.89 -7.05
N LEU A 121 12.70 11.03 -7.96
CA LEU A 121 11.59 11.34 -8.87
C LEU A 121 10.27 11.26 -8.12
N ARG A 122 9.51 12.35 -8.20
CA ARG A 122 8.16 12.43 -7.61
C ARG A 122 7.11 12.03 -8.64
N PRO A 123 6.02 11.39 -8.21
CA PRO A 123 4.89 11.16 -9.09
C PRO A 123 4.39 12.48 -9.69
N GLY A 124 4.19 12.50 -11.01
CA GLY A 124 3.78 13.72 -11.73
C GLY A 124 2.34 14.16 -11.43
N VAL A 125 1.46 13.21 -11.12
CA VAL A 125 0.05 13.47 -10.81
C VAL A 125 -0.19 13.25 -9.33
N VAL A 126 -0.24 14.33 -8.55
CA VAL A 126 -0.47 14.29 -7.10
C VAL A 126 -1.44 15.37 -6.67
N ILE A 127 -2.24 15.06 -5.65
CA ILE A 127 -3.12 16.08 -5.02
C ILE A 127 -2.37 16.89 -3.96
N LYS A 128 -1.38 16.28 -3.29
CA LYS A 128 -0.53 16.93 -2.28
C LYS A 128 0.90 16.42 -2.36
N ALA A 129 1.82 17.23 -2.88
CA ALA A 129 3.21 16.86 -3.11
C ALA A 129 3.95 16.41 -1.82
N GLY A 130 3.73 17.13 -0.70
CA GLY A 130 4.36 16.78 0.58
C GLY A 130 3.87 15.41 1.12
N TRP A 131 2.62 15.06 0.88
CA TRP A 131 2.08 13.76 1.26
C TRP A 131 2.66 12.65 0.37
N ALA A 132 2.68 12.88 -0.94
CA ALA A 132 3.28 11.93 -1.88
C ALA A 132 4.75 11.67 -1.55
N ARG A 133 5.51 12.72 -1.20
CA ARG A 133 6.90 12.57 -0.79
C ARG A 133 7.03 11.70 0.47
N ARG A 134 6.27 12.00 1.53
CA ARG A 134 6.29 11.21 2.77
C ARG A 134 5.94 9.74 2.52
N SER A 135 4.95 9.48 1.66
CA SER A 135 4.57 8.13 1.27
C SER A 135 5.67 7.41 0.50
N LEU A 136 6.33 8.09 -0.44
CA LEU A 136 7.43 7.54 -1.22
C LEU A 136 8.69 7.29 -0.37
N ASP A 137 9.01 8.22 0.54
CA ASP A 137 10.15 8.04 1.46
C ASP A 137 9.97 6.82 2.36
N TRP A 138 8.74 6.53 2.79
CA TRP A 138 8.43 5.32 3.52
C TRP A 138 8.65 4.05 2.66
N ILE A 139 8.20 4.04 1.39
CA ILE A 139 8.45 2.91 0.48
C ILE A 139 9.97 2.68 0.33
N ARG A 140 10.75 3.74 0.17
CA ARG A 140 12.21 3.67 0.09
C ARG A 140 12.86 3.11 1.36
N GLN A 141 12.29 3.37 2.53
CA GLN A 141 12.75 2.76 3.78
C GLN A 141 12.42 1.27 3.80
N VAL A 142 11.20 0.90 3.41
CA VAL A 142 10.76 -0.50 3.35
C VAL A 142 11.57 -1.30 2.34
N SER A 143 11.97 -0.69 1.21
CA SER A 143 12.79 -1.37 0.19
C SER A 143 14.17 -1.81 0.68
N LYS A 144 14.65 -1.24 1.77
CA LYS A 144 15.94 -1.59 2.39
C LYS A 144 15.82 -2.73 3.41
N ASP A 145 14.61 -3.17 3.71
CA ASP A 145 14.40 -4.29 4.61
C ASP A 145 14.78 -5.60 3.93
N PRO A 146 15.68 -6.41 4.52
CA PRO A 146 16.10 -7.67 3.92
C PRO A 146 14.97 -8.69 3.78
N ARG A 147 13.85 -8.52 4.48
CA ARG A 147 12.66 -9.36 4.37
C ARG A 147 11.70 -8.90 3.28
N CYS A 148 11.91 -7.72 2.70
CA CYS A 148 11.16 -7.26 1.54
C CYS A 148 11.66 -7.97 0.28
N LEU A 149 11.01 -9.06 -0.10
CA LEU A 149 11.43 -9.88 -1.25
C LEU A 149 11.23 -9.14 -2.57
N ARG A 150 10.18 -8.33 -2.67
CA ARG A 150 9.86 -7.61 -3.89
C ARG A 150 9.04 -6.34 -3.61
N ILE A 151 9.31 -5.30 -4.38
CA ILE A 151 8.44 -4.14 -4.51
C ILE A 151 7.87 -4.13 -5.92
N ILE A 152 6.56 -3.99 -6.03
CA ILE A 152 5.83 -3.99 -7.29
C ILE A 152 5.05 -2.69 -7.41
N ALA A 153 5.40 -1.87 -8.39
CA ALA A 153 4.72 -0.63 -8.72
C ALA A 153 3.75 -0.84 -9.89
N SER A 154 2.63 -0.11 -9.90
CA SER A 154 1.56 -0.31 -10.88
C SER A 154 1.96 0.01 -12.32
N HIS A 155 2.95 0.86 -12.52
CA HIS A 155 3.38 1.35 -13.83
C HIS A 155 4.84 1.01 -14.16
N ASP A 156 5.43 0.02 -13.49
CA ASP A 156 6.79 -0.41 -13.77
C ASP A 156 6.81 -1.33 -15.01
N PRO A 157 7.38 -0.90 -16.14
CA PRO A 157 7.41 -1.69 -17.36
C PRO A 157 8.36 -2.90 -17.27
N GLU A 158 9.22 -2.93 -16.26
CA GLU A 158 10.16 -4.05 -16.05
C GLU A 158 9.53 -5.19 -15.25
N ILE A 159 8.32 -5.01 -14.72
CA ILE A 159 7.59 -6.08 -14.04
C ILE A 159 7.03 -7.04 -15.07
N ILE A 160 7.56 -8.25 -15.08
CA ILE A 160 7.05 -9.38 -15.85
C ILE A 160 6.21 -10.29 -14.96
N PRO A 161 5.17 -10.95 -15.50
CA PRO A 161 4.40 -11.93 -14.75
C PRO A 161 5.30 -13.05 -14.22
N GLU A 162 5.27 -13.25 -12.90
CA GLU A 162 6.03 -14.30 -12.23
C GLU A 162 5.21 -14.88 -11.05
N THR A 163 5.57 -16.07 -10.61
CA THR A 163 5.01 -16.65 -9.37
C THR A 163 6.02 -16.43 -8.25
N ILE A 164 5.59 -15.75 -7.21
CA ILE A 164 6.38 -15.53 -5.99
C ILE A 164 5.83 -16.45 -4.91
N GLN A 165 6.68 -17.31 -4.36
CA GLN A 165 6.34 -18.13 -3.18
C GLN A 165 6.70 -17.33 -1.92
N LEU A 166 5.75 -17.24 -1.00
CA LEU A 166 5.87 -16.58 0.29
C LEU A 166 5.74 -17.60 1.44
#